data_19028989542e80bab9cf18606373a3db
#
_entry.id   19028989542e80bab9cf18606373a3db
#
_cell.length_a   1.000
_cell.length_b   1.000
_cell.length_c   1.000
_cell.angle_alpha   90.00
_cell.angle_beta   90.00
_cell.angle_gamma   90.00
#
_symmetry.space_group_name_H-M   'P 1'
#
loop_
_entity.id
_entity.type
_entity.pdbx_description
1 polymer ?
#
loop_
_entity_poly.entity_id
_entity_poly.type
_entity_poly.pdbx_seq_one_letter_code
_entity_poly.pdbx_strand_id
1 'polypeptide(L)'
;MKKKLLFLTILLTFLLVPTFVIGAYSYNYDFFKNPIYSSEGLTFKDAISYTEMFKNDTYKDSENFVGGDKVNKFIDLSDLAVYGNEIYVLDGAATASSENAISFDVFAKKDAETAAAKQKVKVIKNSGIYILNSDYTIKNRLNIFEITDEAAKVLAESYYYTNTNGTKQYLYDPNKLENITTAEIEAATILIDKNVKTVRAPFFAYDLRKEAAGEETKYETCVMLNSANGLYVTEDYIYVADSGNSRILGINKNGFIVDKVYTTPDDEGTFFMFDYQDEATTKILYQPSKIVVDGSGRLYTIAKNTYQGIIEYNQNGEFNRFLGKNLVTKRSWWAFLLSDAQYAKLSLNLPSEFTNLTLDDRQLIYATAQPDASATTAAEMIKLIKTSGKDVLKRNCYVTPDGDIKYASYLKPAIEGSSKFTAIDVNKDRIYSVADKTRGRIFTYDEEGNLLYVSGEKGNLDSNIKNPVALKYFTVTDKATNHDLEYVLLLDQGAGTIMIYETTQFGKLVNEATSLYLNNDIHGAKEKWEEVAKMNSNYELAYVGIGKSLLRNGEYQEAMRYFELGHNAEYYSDAFKQYRNDLLKENFGILMTGIVVIVVAGVALTVTKKIYAKNLARSKREEA
;
A
#
# COMPACT_ATOMS: atom_id res chain seq x y z
N MET A 1 4.36 59.44 30.95
CA MET A 1 3.99 58.16 31.61
C MET A 1 2.81 57.45 30.94
N LYS A 2 1.68 58.10 30.66
CA LYS A 2 0.50 57.44 30.04
C LYS A 2 0.74 56.74 28.68
N LYS A 3 1.58 57.29 27.77
CA LYS A 3 1.90 56.66 26.48
C LYS A 3 2.79 55.41 26.61
N LYS A 4 3.69 55.35 27.60
CA LYS A 4 4.51 54.17 27.87
C LYS A 4 3.70 53.05 28.55
N LEU A 5 2.72 53.40 29.38
CA LEU A 5 1.81 52.45 30.01
C LEU A 5 0.86 51.82 28.96
N LEU A 6 0.35 52.61 28.01
CA LEU A 6 -0.48 52.13 26.93
C LEU A 6 0.29 51.19 25.97
N PHE A 7 1.56 51.50 25.68
CA PHE A 7 2.41 50.62 24.88
C PHE A 7 2.73 49.30 25.58
N LEU A 8 2.94 49.36 26.93
CA LEU A 8 3.18 48.17 27.73
C LEU A 8 1.92 47.28 27.83
N THR A 9 0.73 47.88 27.96
CA THR A 9 -0.55 47.14 27.97
C THR A 9 -0.83 46.51 26.59
N ILE A 10 -0.57 47.19 25.50
CA ILE A 10 -0.71 46.61 24.16
C ILE A 10 0.30 45.51 23.93
N LEU A 11 1.54 45.64 24.39
CA LEU A 11 2.55 44.58 24.32
C LEU A 11 2.18 43.37 25.19
N LEU A 12 1.61 43.62 26.40
CA LEU A 12 1.16 42.52 27.28
C LEU A 12 -0.09 41.81 26.76
N THR A 13 -1.00 42.52 26.05
CA THR A 13 -2.15 41.87 25.37
C THR A 13 -1.71 41.07 24.17
N PHE A 14 -0.64 41.45 23.44
CA PHE A 14 -0.05 40.63 22.40
C PHE A 14 0.68 39.39 22.95
N LEU A 15 1.23 39.47 24.18
CA LEU A 15 1.86 38.31 24.85
C LEU A 15 0.84 37.37 25.50
N LEU A 16 -0.40 37.84 25.72
CA LEU A 16 -1.52 37.07 26.29
C LEU A 16 -2.50 36.57 25.21
N VAL A 17 -2.24 36.85 23.93
CA VAL A 17 -2.92 36.11 22.86
C VAL A 17 -2.45 34.67 23.02
N PRO A 18 -3.34 33.72 23.39
CA PRO A 18 -2.96 32.33 23.36
C PRO A 18 -2.43 32.12 21.94
N THR A 19 -1.21 31.64 21.83
CA THR A 19 -0.73 31.05 20.57
C THR A 19 -1.75 29.96 20.28
N PHE A 20 -2.77 30.30 19.49
CA PHE A 20 -3.50 29.29 18.78
C PHE A 20 -2.42 28.59 17.97
N VAL A 21 -2.02 27.43 18.42
CA VAL A 21 -1.38 26.45 17.57
C VAL A 21 -2.41 26.33 16.44
N ILE A 22 -2.13 26.97 15.31
CA ILE A 22 -2.87 26.73 14.08
C ILE A 22 -2.47 25.30 13.76
N GLY A 23 -3.25 24.35 14.31
CA GLY A 23 -3.15 22.94 13.98
C GLY A 23 -3.19 22.86 12.47
N ALA A 24 -2.39 22.01 11.87
CA ALA A 24 -2.37 21.82 10.45
C ALA A 24 -3.82 21.70 9.94
N TYR A 25 -4.16 22.48 8.91
CA TYR A 25 -5.52 22.49 8.38
C TYR A 25 -5.80 21.14 7.74
N SER A 26 -6.56 20.30 8.45
CA SER A 26 -7.10 19.05 7.93
C SER A 26 -8.50 19.29 7.37
N TYR A 27 -8.90 18.46 6.43
CA TYR A 27 -10.19 18.55 5.76
C TYR A 27 -10.75 17.15 5.50
N ASN A 28 -12.06 17.13 5.24
CA ASN A 28 -12.77 16.02 4.66
C ASN A 28 -13.63 16.58 3.51
N TYR A 29 -14.35 15.74 2.82
CA TYR A 29 -15.28 16.14 1.77
C TYR A 29 -16.71 15.95 2.24
N ASP A 30 -17.57 16.96 1.97
CA ASP A 30 -19.01 16.84 2.13
C ASP A 30 -19.64 16.01 0.98
N PHE A 31 -20.93 15.74 1.09
CA PHE A 31 -21.68 15.07 0.04
C PHE A 31 -21.56 15.75 -1.33
N PHE A 32 -21.45 17.08 -1.36
CA PHE A 32 -21.29 17.86 -2.58
C PHE A 32 -19.85 17.88 -3.11
N LYS A 33 -18.96 17.11 -2.51
CA LYS A 33 -17.53 17.03 -2.86
C LYS A 33 -16.78 18.35 -2.66
N ASN A 34 -17.21 19.17 -1.69
CA ASN A 34 -16.48 20.34 -1.27
C ASN A 34 -15.59 19.98 -0.08
N PRO A 35 -14.34 20.47 -0.05
CA PRO A 35 -13.51 20.31 1.13
C PRO A 35 -14.08 21.12 2.29
N ILE A 36 -14.34 20.46 3.40
CA ILE A 36 -14.77 21.05 4.66
C ILE A 36 -13.71 20.86 5.72
N TYR A 37 -13.61 21.80 6.66
CA TYR A 37 -12.71 21.63 7.79
C TYR A 37 -13.05 20.36 8.57
N SER A 38 -12.01 19.58 8.88
CA SER A 38 -12.12 18.44 9.76
C SER A 38 -10.95 18.40 10.74
N SER A 39 -11.16 17.77 11.89
CA SER A 39 -10.06 17.49 12.81
C SER A 39 -9.11 16.45 12.19
N GLU A 40 -7.82 16.57 12.49
CA GLU A 40 -6.85 15.56 12.09
C GLU A 40 -7.10 14.25 12.80
N GLY A 41 -7.00 13.14 12.06
CA GLY A 41 -7.06 11.80 12.62
C GLY A 41 -5.72 11.30 13.12
N LEU A 42 -4.63 11.69 12.45
CA LEU A 42 -3.26 11.40 12.83
C LEU A 42 -2.50 12.70 13.04
N THR A 43 -1.62 12.74 14.03
CA THR A 43 -0.71 13.86 14.29
C THR A 43 0.73 13.38 14.29
N PHE A 44 1.62 14.19 13.73
CA PHE A 44 3.06 13.92 13.76
C PHE A 44 3.56 13.90 15.20
N LYS A 45 4.28 12.84 15.55
CA LYS A 45 4.87 12.66 16.87
C LYS A 45 6.38 12.88 16.86
N ASP A 46 7.08 12.20 15.97
CA ASP A 46 8.53 12.22 15.91
C ASP A 46 9.05 11.78 14.52
N ALA A 47 10.33 11.99 14.24
CA ALA A 47 11.02 11.52 13.05
C ALA A 47 12.37 10.90 13.44
N ILE A 48 12.54 9.64 13.13
CA ILE A 48 13.76 8.89 13.45
C ILE A 48 14.71 8.94 12.25
N SER A 49 15.85 9.59 12.45
CA SER A 49 16.95 9.63 11.49
C SER A 49 17.92 8.47 11.69
N TYR A 50 18.82 8.28 10.72
CA TYR A 50 19.89 7.28 10.81
C TYR A 50 20.69 7.41 12.13
N THR A 51 21.12 8.62 12.50
CA THR A 51 21.91 8.86 13.71
C THR A 51 21.16 8.56 15.00
N GLU A 52 19.84 8.70 14.98
CA GLU A 52 19.00 8.42 16.17
C GLU A 52 18.90 6.92 16.45
N MET A 53 18.92 6.08 15.42
CA MET A 53 18.91 4.62 15.60
C MET A 53 20.15 4.10 16.34
N PHE A 54 21.29 4.78 16.18
CA PHE A 54 22.58 4.40 16.77
C PHE A 54 22.91 5.12 18.08
N LYS A 55 21.92 5.69 18.77
CA LYS A 55 22.13 6.36 20.08
C LYS A 55 22.64 5.42 21.20
N ASN A 56 22.56 4.11 20.96
CA ASN A 56 22.93 3.11 21.94
C ASN A 56 24.40 2.70 21.76
N ASP A 57 25.29 3.11 22.66
CA ASP A 57 26.73 2.80 22.66
C ASP A 57 27.07 1.29 22.69
N THR A 58 26.05 0.43 22.83
CA THR A 58 26.21 -1.03 22.93
C THR A 58 26.04 -1.76 21.59
N TYR A 59 25.66 -1.05 20.50
CA TYR A 59 25.49 -1.68 19.21
C TYR A 59 26.83 -2.16 18.64
N LYS A 60 26.86 -3.43 18.22
CA LYS A 60 27.97 -4.01 17.45
C LYS A 60 27.45 -4.43 16.09
N ASP A 61 28.23 -4.14 15.04
CA ASP A 61 27.88 -4.61 13.70
C ASP A 61 27.63 -6.11 13.68
N SER A 62 26.59 -6.52 12.96
CA SER A 62 26.31 -7.94 12.74
C SER A 62 27.35 -8.56 11.82
N GLU A 63 27.56 -9.86 11.94
CA GLU A 63 28.45 -10.62 11.04
C GLU A 63 27.99 -10.51 9.57
N ASN A 64 26.72 -10.21 9.34
CA ASN A 64 26.13 -10.10 8.00
C ASN A 64 26.16 -8.67 7.44
N PHE A 65 27.04 -7.83 7.95
CA PHE A 65 27.21 -6.47 7.44
C PHE A 65 28.68 -6.17 7.09
N VAL A 66 28.90 -5.71 5.86
CA VAL A 66 30.21 -5.30 5.36
C VAL A 66 30.13 -3.83 4.92
N GLY A 67 31.08 -3.00 5.36
CA GLY A 67 31.13 -1.59 4.99
C GLY A 67 31.43 -0.63 6.13
N GLY A 68 31.29 -1.08 7.37
CA GLY A 68 31.70 -0.36 8.58
C GLY A 68 31.13 1.06 8.69
N ASP A 69 31.81 1.88 9.50
CA ASP A 69 31.37 3.24 9.90
C ASP A 69 31.34 4.31 8.80
N LYS A 70 31.50 3.93 7.54
CA LYS A 70 31.50 4.87 6.41
C LYS A 70 30.14 5.38 6.02
N VAL A 71 29.07 4.71 6.47
CA VAL A 71 27.69 5.09 6.20
C VAL A 71 27.11 5.70 7.47
N ASN A 72 26.82 6.99 7.45
CA ASN A 72 26.28 7.75 8.59
C ASN A 72 24.91 8.37 8.30
N LYS A 73 24.27 7.96 7.21
CA LYS A 73 22.92 8.42 6.80
C LYS A 73 22.26 7.39 5.89
N PHE A 74 20.97 7.42 5.83
CA PHE A 74 20.22 6.74 4.79
C PHE A 74 20.49 7.39 3.43
N ILE A 75 20.62 6.58 2.39
CA ILE A 75 20.95 7.05 1.04
C ILE A 75 19.74 6.94 0.11
N ASP A 76 19.04 5.81 0.13
CA ASP A 76 17.90 5.52 -0.76
C ASP A 76 16.86 4.65 -0.05
N LEU A 77 16.18 5.24 0.95
CA LEU A 77 15.11 4.54 1.66
C LEU A 77 14.05 4.04 0.67
N SER A 78 13.82 2.73 0.65
CA SER A 78 13.02 2.08 -0.38
C SER A 78 11.77 1.41 0.17
N ASP A 79 11.84 0.76 1.33
CA ASP A 79 10.70 0.08 1.92
C ASP A 79 10.80 -0.08 3.44
N LEU A 80 9.65 -0.36 4.04
CA LEU A 80 9.46 -0.55 5.48
C LEU A 80 8.56 -1.76 5.70
N ALA A 81 8.94 -2.63 6.62
CA ALA A 81 8.10 -3.73 7.09
C ALA A 81 8.09 -3.77 8.62
N VAL A 82 7.02 -4.33 9.17
CA VAL A 82 6.84 -4.52 10.61
C VAL A 82 6.44 -5.96 10.87
N TYR A 83 7.08 -6.59 11.85
CA TYR A 83 6.67 -7.90 12.33
C TYR A 83 6.85 -7.99 13.85
N GLY A 84 5.75 -8.23 14.56
CA GLY A 84 5.75 -8.19 16.03
C GLY A 84 6.22 -6.82 16.55
N ASN A 85 7.24 -6.84 17.38
CA ASN A 85 7.84 -5.63 17.97
C ASN A 85 9.07 -5.12 17.20
N GLU A 86 9.31 -5.62 16.01
CA GLU A 86 10.48 -5.26 15.19
C GLU A 86 10.08 -4.47 13.96
N ILE A 87 10.91 -3.50 13.63
CA ILE A 87 10.77 -2.65 12.45
C ILE A 87 11.95 -2.94 11.52
N TYR A 88 11.65 -3.21 10.27
CA TYR A 88 12.62 -3.52 9.23
C TYR A 88 12.65 -2.40 8.20
N VAL A 89 13.81 -1.80 7.99
CA VAL A 89 14.00 -0.68 7.07
C VAL A 89 14.93 -1.11 5.95
N LEU A 90 14.53 -0.92 4.71
CA LEU A 90 15.32 -1.20 3.55
C LEU A 90 15.91 0.11 2.98
N ASP A 91 17.23 0.19 2.95
CA ASP A 91 17.96 1.21 2.20
C ASP A 91 18.47 0.58 0.89
N GLY A 92 17.90 0.97 -0.25
CA GLY A 92 18.19 0.41 -1.57
C GLY A 92 19.60 0.73 -2.08
N ALA A 93 20.31 1.67 -1.45
CA ALA A 93 21.64 2.11 -1.85
C ALA A 93 22.51 2.48 -0.65
N ALA A 94 22.59 1.61 0.36
CA ALA A 94 23.34 1.85 1.60
C ALA A 94 24.82 2.25 1.39
N THR A 95 25.38 2.02 0.19
CA THR A 95 26.75 2.41 -0.19
C THR A 95 26.76 3.01 -1.59
N ALA A 96 26.23 4.21 -1.77
CA ALA A 96 26.01 4.79 -3.11
C ALA A 96 27.18 5.60 -3.68
N SER A 97 28.29 5.78 -2.97
CA SER A 97 29.42 6.58 -3.46
C SER A 97 30.69 5.76 -3.63
N SER A 98 31.59 6.22 -4.52
CA SER A 98 32.92 5.61 -4.69
C SER A 98 33.76 5.68 -3.42
N GLU A 99 33.49 6.64 -2.54
CA GLU A 99 34.17 6.80 -1.25
C GLU A 99 33.73 5.75 -0.24
N ASN A 100 32.47 5.30 -0.34
CA ASN A 100 31.86 4.27 0.51
C ASN A 100 31.85 2.88 -0.15
N ALA A 101 32.61 2.69 -1.22
CA ALA A 101 32.67 1.42 -1.90
C ALA A 101 33.27 0.32 -1.01
N ILE A 102 32.58 -0.80 -0.97
CA ILE A 102 33.01 -2.01 -0.30
C ILE A 102 33.89 -2.81 -1.24
N SER A 103 35.02 -3.26 -0.76
CA SER A 103 35.91 -4.15 -1.52
C SER A 103 36.08 -5.44 -0.75
N PHE A 104 35.82 -6.58 -1.40
CA PHE A 104 36.13 -7.89 -0.85
C PHE A 104 36.83 -8.76 -1.87
N ASP A 105 37.53 -9.75 -1.35
CA ASP A 105 38.17 -10.76 -2.15
C ASP A 105 37.14 -11.83 -2.52
N VAL A 106 36.97 -12.07 -3.81
CA VAL A 106 36.13 -13.15 -4.36
C VAL A 106 37.09 -14.23 -4.86
N PHE A 107 36.80 -15.47 -4.53
CA PHE A 107 37.59 -16.60 -4.95
C PHE A 107 36.97 -17.28 -6.18
N ALA A 108 37.84 -17.66 -7.11
CA ALA A 108 37.47 -18.43 -8.28
C ALA A 108 37.10 -19.89 -7.96
N LYS A 109 37.51 -20.39 -6.78
CA LYS A 109 37.19 -21.75 -6.31
C LYS A 109 36.90 -21.73 -4.81
N LYS A 110 35.97 -22.53 -4.36
CA LYS A 110 35.59 -22.70 -2.96
C LYS A 110 36.78 -23.10 -2.06
N ASP A 111 37.71 -23.88 -2.58
CA ASP A 111 38.88 -24.40 -1.85
C ASP A 111 40.19 -23.68 -2.19
N ALA A 112 40.11 -22.53 -2.82
CA ALA A 112 41.31 -21.82 -3.27
C ALA A 112 41.89 -20.95 -2.15
N GLU A 113 42.93 -21.39 -1.49
CA GLU A 113 43.61 -20.64 -0.42
C GLU A 113 44.74 -19.70 -0.92
N THR A 114 45.05 -19.70 -2.23
CA THR A 114 46.18 -18.94 -2.76
C THR A 114 45.80 -17.52 -3.18
N ALA A 115 46.65 -16.55 -2.91
CA ALA A 115 46.48 -15.15 -3.32
C ALA A 115 46.23 -14.96 -4.83
N ALA A 116 46.72 -15.90 -5.67
CA ALA A 116 46.54 -15.88 -7.12
C ALA A 116 45.09 -16.23 -7.55
N ALA A 117 44.29 -16.85 -6.68
CA ALA A 117 42.90 -17.16 -6.94
C ALA A 117 41.92 -16.08 -6.44
N LYS A 118 42.45 -15.07 -5.73
CA LYS A 118 41.65 -13.95 -5.21
C LYS A 118 41.46 -12.88 -6.28
N GLN A 119 40.20 -12.54 -6.54
CA GLN A 119 39.84 -11.38 -7.35
C GLN A 119 39.17 -10.32 -6.47
N LYS A 120 39.69 -9.10 -6.50
CA LYS A 120 39.11 -8.01 -5.73
C LYS A 120 37.94 -7.41 -6.46
N VAL A 121 36.75 -7.54 -5.87
CA VAL A 121 35.50 -6.94 -6.39
C VAL A 121 35.16 -5.70 -5.57
N LYS A 122 34.93 -4.59 -6.26
CA LYS A 122 34.51 -3.34 -5.67
C LYS A 122 33.03 -3.14 -5.90
N VAL A 123 32.25 -3.09 -4.83
CA VAL A 123 30.79 -2.88 -4.88
C VAL A 123 30.47 -1.47 -4.39
N ILE A 124 29.82 -0.67 -5.21
CA ILE A 124 29.50 0.72 -4.91
C ILE A 124 28.02 0.89 -4.53
N LYS A 125 27.13 0.07 -5.08
CA LYS A 125 25.70 0.10 -4.74
C LYS A 125 25.33 -1.20 -4.06
N ASN A 126 25.27 -1.17 -2.74
CA ASN A 126 24.83 -2.29 -1.93
C ASN A 126 23.64 -1.84 -1.08
N SER A 127 22.54 -2.57 -1.16
CA SER A 127 21.39 -2.33 -0.31
C SER A 127 21.62 -2.90 1.09
N GLY A 128 21.04 -2.25 2.10
CA GLY A 128 21.10 -2.69 3.49
C GLY A 128 19.73 -2.82 4.13
N ILE A 129 19.59 -3.80 5.00
CA ILE A 129 18.40 -3.99 5.85
C ILE A 129 18.80 -3.63 7.27
N TYR A 130 18.06 -2.72 7.87
CA TYR A 130 18.20 -2.32 9.27
C TYR A 130 17.04 -2.90 10.07
N ILE A 131 17.33 -3.65 11.12
CA ILE A 131 16.33 -4.21 12.02
C ILE A 131 16.36 -3.38 13.30
N LEU A 132 15.24 -2.80 13.66
CA LEU A 132 15.08 -1.95 14.84
C LEU A 132 14.20 -2.62 15.88
N ASN A 133 14.43 -2.28 17.13
CA ASN A 133 13.53 -2.57 18.23
C ASN A 133 12.30 -1.65 18.19
N SER A 134 11.31 -1.92 19.04
CA SER A 134 10.11 -1.10 19.19
C SER A 134 10.37 0.32 19.73
N ASP A 135 11.53 0.57 20.29
CA ASP A 135 12.01 1.88 20.74
C ASP A 135 12.86 2.60 19.67
N TYR A 136 12.84 2.08 18.43
CA TYR A 136 13.57 2.57 17.25
C TYR A 136 15.09 2.48 17.36
N THR A 137 15.63 1.81 18.36
CA THR A 137 17.07 1.55 18.45
C THR A 137 17.48 0.41 17.52
N ILE A 138 18.69 0.49 16.95
CA ILE A 138 19.21 -0.54 16.05
C ILE A 138 19.41 -1.86 16.80
N LYS A 139 18.88 -2.95 16.24
CA LYS A 139 19.08 -4.32 16.71
C LYS A 139 20.08 -5.05 15.82
N ASN A 140 19.94 -4.90 14.49
CA ASN A 140 20.79 -5.59 13.54
C ASN A 140 20.89 -4.80 12.22
N ARG A 141 21.98 -5.05 11.48
CA ARG A 141 22.24 -4.45 10.16
C ARG A 141 22.78 -5.53 9.21
N LEU A 142 22.14 -5.70 8.05
CA LEU A 142 22.41 -6.81 7.15
C LEU A 142 22.60 -6.30 5.72
N ASN A 143 23.64 -6.75 5.01
CA ASN A 143 23.85 -6.42 3.60
C ASN A 143 24.55 -7.51 2.79
N ILE A 144 25.06 -8.54 3.45
CA ILE A 144 25.62 -9.74 2.84
C ILE A 144 24.95 -10.95 3.46
N PHE A 145 24.68 -11.97 2.67
CA PHE A 145 23.91 -13.12 3.10
C PHE A 145 24.59 -14.39 2.61
N GLU A 146 24.74 -15.34 3.47
CA GLU A 146 25.03 -16.72 3.11
C GLU A 146 23.87 -17.29 2.31
N ILE A 147 24.12 -18.21 1.37
CA ILE A 147 23.11 -18.84 0.54
C ILE A 147 23.31 -20.33 0.51
N THR A 148 22.23 -21.11 0.59
CA THR A 148 22.29 -22.57 0.48
C THR A 148 22.73 -22.99 -0.92
N ASP A 149 23.36 -24.17 -1.03
CA ASP A 149 23.85 -24.70 -2.31
C ASP A 149 22.68 -24.90 -3.31
N GLU A 150 21.51 -25.32 -2.83
CA GLU A 150 20.31 -25.48 -3.65
C GLU A 150 19.81 -24.15 -4.21
N ALA A 151 19.72 -23.11 -3.37
CA ALA A 151 19.30 -21.79 -3.79
C ALA A 151 20.32 -21.13 -4.72
N ALA A 152 21.61 -21.33 -4.46
CA ALA A 152 22.70 -20.87 -5.32
C ALA A 152 22.63 -21.50 -6.71
N LYS A 153 22.30 -22.80 -6.79
CA LYS A 153 22.12 -23.50 -8.07
C LYS A 153 20.93 -22.94 -8.87
N VAL A 154 19.79 -22.68 -8.22
CA VAL A 154 18.62 -22.07 -8.86
C VAL A 154 19.00 -20.70 -9.43
N LEU A 155 19.75 -19.87 -8.69
CA LEU A 155 20.25 -18.59 -9.20
C LEU A 155 21.16 -18.78 -10.43
N ALA A 156 22.09 -19.74 -10.38
CA ALA A 156 23.00 -20.02 -11.48
C ALA A 156 22.25 -20.37 -12.76
N GLU A 157 21.24 -21.23 -12.65
CA GLU A 157 20.40 -21.66 -13.76
C GLU A 157 19.52 -20.53 -14.33
N SER A 158 19.25 -19.49 -13.55
CA SER A 158 18.42 -18.36 -13.99
C SER A 158 19.24 -17.27 -14.73
N TYR A 159 20.56 -17.25 -14.60
CA TYR A 159 21.42 -16.23 -15.20
C TYR A 159 21.87 -16.63 -16.61
N TYR A 160 20.96 -16.50 -17.56
CA TYR A 160 21.23 -16.80 -18.96
C TYR A 160 20.68 -15.69 -19.88
N TYR A 161 21.19 -15.60 -21.08
CA TYR A 161 20.60 -14.87 -22.17
C TYR A 161 20.36 -15.80 -23.36
N THR A 162 19.40 -15.47 -24.20
CA THR A 162 19.11 -16.25 -25.41
C THR A 162 19.83 -15.61 -26.58
N ASN A 163 20.71 -16.35 -27.23
CA ASN A 163 21.43 -15.85 -28.40
C ASN A 163 20.50 -15.74 -29.62
N THR A 164 21.00 -15.16 -30.72
CA THR A 164 20.27 -14.98 -31.98
C THR A 164 19.74 -16.30 -32.61
N ASN A 165 20.28 -17.44 -32.20
CA ASN A 165 19.86 -18.77 -32.65
C ASN A 165 18.82 -19.43 -31.72
N GLY A 166 18.32 -18.73 -30.69
CA GLY A 166 17.35 -19.27 -29.73
C GLY A 166 17.97 -20.19 -28.66
N THR A 167 19.30 -20.22 -28.53
CA THR A 167 19.98 -21.08 -27.54
C THR A 167 20.25 -20.31 -26.28
N LYS A 168 19.95 -20.90 -25.11
CA LYS A 168 20.30 -20.34 -23.80
C LYS A 168 21.82 -20.34 -23.61
N GLN A 169 22.37 -19.20 -23.28
CA GLN A 169 23.78 -19.00 -22.90
C GLN A 169 23.81 -18.61 -21.44
N TYR A 170 24.33 -19.48 -20.57
CA TYR A 170 24.47 -19.19 -19.16
C TYR A 170 25.64 -18.25 -18.91
N LEU A 171 25.51 -17.34 -17.96
CA LEU A 171 26.59 -16.44 -17.54
C LEU A 171 27.73 -17.22 -16.87
N TYR A 172 27.39 -18.33 -16.23
CA TYR A 172 28.34 -19.33 -15.73
C TYR A 172 27.67 -20.70 -15.68
N ASP A 173 28.47 -21.77 -15.63
CA ASP A 173 27.94 -23.14 -15.70
C ASP A 173 27.27 -23.52 -14.37
N PRO A 174 25.93 -23.72 -14.32
CA PRO A 174 25.22 -24.07 -13.11
C PRO A 174 25.63 -25.42 -12.49
N ASN A 175 26.31 -26.27 -13.25
CA ASN A 175 26.80 -27.56 -12.78
C ASN A 175 28.22 -27.48 -12.19
N LYS A 176 28.85 -26.30 -12.20
CA LYS A 176 30.22 -26.07 -11.76
C LYS A 176 30.35 -25.01 -10.66
N LEU A 177 29.33 -24.87 -9.81
CA LEU A 177 29.36 -23.89 -8.72
C LEU A 177 30.59 -23.99 -7.83
N GLU A 178 31.11 -25.20 -7.61
CA GLU A 178 32.33 -25.44 -6.82
C GLU A 178 33.61 -25.00 -7.54
N ASN A 179 33.57 -24.72 -8.83
CA ASN A 179 34.71 -24.39 -9.66
C ASN A 179 34.45 -23.16 -10.56
N ILE A 180 33.80 -22.13 -10.05
CA ILE A 180 33.55 -20.89 -10.80
C ILE A 180 34.89 -20.25 -11.21
N THR A 181 35.04 -19.99 -12.49
CA THR A 181 36.24 -19.35 -13.03
C THR A 181 36.22 -17.83 -12.86
N THR A 182 37.36 -17.18 -12.87
CA THR A 182 37.47 -15.71 -12.85
C THR A 182 36.69 -15.05 -13.96
N ALA A 183 36.69 -15.64 -15.18
CA ALA A 183 35.91 -15.14 -16.32
C ALA A 183 34.41 -15.24 -16.09
N GLU A 184 33.92 -16.29 -15.42
CA GLU A 184 32.50 -16.46 -15.07
C GLU A 184 32.06 -15.46 -14.01
N ILE A 185 32.94 -15.15 -13.03
CA ILE A 185 32.66 -14.08 -12.04
C ILE A 185 32.60 -12.72 -12.73
N GLU A 186 33.50 -12.44 -13.66
CA GLU A 186 33.48 -11.21 -14.46
C GLU A 186 32.22 -11.10 -15.32
N ALA A 187 31.77 -12.18 -15.95
CA ALA A 187 30.54 -12.23 -16.73
C ALA A 187 29.29 -12.02 -15.86
N ALA A 188 29.28 -12.56 -14.64
CA ALA A 188 28.20 -12.36 -13.67
C ALA A 188 28.22 -10.95 -13.03
N THR A 189 29.26 -10.17 -13.27
CA THR A 189 29.43 -8.82 -12.74
C THR A 189 28.91 -7.81 -13.76
N ILE A 190 27.93 -6.99 -13.37
CA ILE A 190 27.32 -6.02 -14.28
C ILE A 190 27.93 -4.65 -14.05
N LEU A 191 28.30 -4.01 -15.15
CA LEU A 191 28.63 -2.59 -15.16
C LEU A 191 27.31 -1.79 -15.07
N ILE A 192 27.05 -1.18 -13.92
CA ILE A 192 25.93 -0.24 -13.74
C ILE A 192 26.31 1.12 -14.33
N ASP A 193 27.57 1.47 -14.27
CA ASP A 193 28.19 2.63 -14.90
C ASP A 193 29.62 2.23 -15.28
N LYS A 194 30.30 2.99 -16.13
CA LYS A 194 31.66 2.67 -16.62
C LYS A 194 32.68 2.26 -15.56
N ASN A 195 32.38 2.56 -14.29
CA ASN A 195 33.26 2.30 -13.13
C ASN A 195 32.59 1.51 -11.99
N VAL A 196 31.35 1.06 -12.12
CA VAL A 196 30.58 0.44 -11.03
C VAL A 196 30.16 -0.95 -11.43
N LYS A 197 30.67 -1.94 -10.69
CA LYS A 197 30.31 -3.35 -10.87
C LYS A 197 29.47 -3.82 -9.70
N THR A 198 28.41 -4.57 -9.95
CA THR A 198 27.66 -5.33 -8.94
C THR A 198 27.70 -6.80 -9.26
N VAL A 199 27.75 -7.63 -8.23
CA VAL A 199 27.74 -9.08 -8.39
C VAL A 199 26.30 -9.57 -8.36
N ARG A 200 25.82 -10.15 -9.44
CA ARG A 200 24.48 -10.73 -9.55
C ARG A 200 24.43 -12.18 -9.15
N ALA A 201 25.41 -12.96 -9.56
CA ALA A 201 25.48 -14.38 -9.26
C ALA A 201 25.96 -14.64 -7.82
N PRO A 202 25.72 -15.83 -7.28
CA PRO A 202 26.38 -16.30 -6.07
C PRO A 202 27.90 -16.26 -6.23
N PHE A 203 28.61 -15.87 -5.20
CA PHE A 203 30.07 -15.82 -5.19
C PHE A 203 30.64 -16.36 -3.87
N PHE A 204 31.87 -16.78 -3.90
CA PHE A 204 32.60 -17.19 -2.71
C PHE A 204 33.32 -15.98 -2.12
N ALA A 205 32.95 -15.59 -0.91
CA ALA A 205 33.53 -14.47 -0.21
C ALA A 205 34.40 -14.94 0.97
N TYR A 206 35.48 -14.22 1.19
CA TYR A 206 36.30 -14.36 2.36
C TYR A 206 35.84 -13.35 3.42
N ASP A 207 35.53 -13.81 4.61
CA ASP A 207 35.07 -12.92 5.68
C ASP A 207 36.27 -12.24 6.35
N LEU A 208 36.59 -11.04 5.89
CA LEU A 208 37.69 -10.23 6.42
C LEU A 208 37.54 -9.91 7.92
N ARG A 209 36.33 -9.99 8.49
CA ARG A 209 36.12 -9.72 9.93
C ARG A 209 36.57 -10.91 10.77
N LYS A 210 36.28 -12.13 10.33
CA LYS A 210 36.76 -13.36 10.98
C LYS A 210 38.27 -13.46 10.91
N GLU A 211 38.88 -13.08 9.79
CA GLU A 211 40.36 -12.99 9.66
C GLU A 211 40.96 -12.02 10.67
N ALA A 212 40.36 -10.83 10.81
CA ALA A 212 40.85 -9.82 11.77
C ALA A 212 40.67 -10.27 13.23
N ALA A 213 39.68 -11.13 13.53
CA ALA A 213 39.45 -11.73 14.84
C ALA A 213 40.35 -12.93 15.14
N GLY A 214 41.13 -13.43 14.15
CA GLY A 214 41.97 -14.62 14.27
C GLY A 214 41.20 -15.93 14.27
N GLU A 215 39.97 -15.94 13.80
CA GLU A 215 39.12 -17.11 13.64
C GLU A 215 39.42 -17.85 12.33
N GLU A 216 39.21 -19.16 12.31
CA GLU A 216 39.38 -19.96 11.10
C GLU A 216 38.32 -19.57 10.07
N THR A 217 38.76 -19.01 8.95
CA THR A 217 37.88 -18.48 7.91
C THR A 217 37.41 -19.63 7.01
N LYS A 218 36.08 -19.82 6.94
CA LYS A 218 35.46 -20.68 5.96
C LYS A 218 35.03 -19.86 4.74
N TYR A 219 35.29 -20.39 3.55
CA TYR A 219 34.76 -19.84 2.33
C TYR A 219 33.28 -20.28 2.21
N GLU A 220 32.39 -19.29 2.19
CA GLU A 220 30.96 -19.50 2.10
C GLU A 220 30.43 -18.90 0.79
N THR A 221 29.41 -19.52 0.21
CA THR A 221 28.72 -18.92 -0.94
C THR A 221 27.82 -17.82 -0.43
N CYS A 222 28.03 -16.61 -0.90
CA CYS A 222 27.33 -15.42 -0.45
C CYS A 222 26.60 -14.71 -1.60
N VAL A 223 25.60 -13.93 -1.23
CA VAL A 223 24.90 -13.00 -2.12
C VAL A 223 24.80 -11.63 -1.48
N MET A 224 24.75 -10.59 -2.32
CA MET A 224 24.52 -9.21 -1.92
C MET A 224 23.32 -8.65 -2.64
N LEU A 225 22.66 -7.67 -2.00
CA LEU A 225 21.55 -6.94 -2.57
C LEU A 225 22.03 -5.77 -3.43
N ASN A 226 21.29 -5.47 -4.49
CA ASN A 226 21.56 -4.35 -5.37
C ASN A 226 20.27 -3.60 -5.72
N SER A 227 20.19 -2.33 -5.33
CA SER A 227 19.04 -1.47 -5.60
C SER A 227 17.71 -2.13 -5.23
N ALA A 228 17.68 -2.76 -4.05
CA ALA A 228 16.50 -3.45 -3.54
C ALA A 228 15.37 -2.44 -3.26
N ASN A 229 14.14 -2.79 -3.64
CA ASN A 229 13.00 -1.87 -3.61
C ASN A 229 11.80 -2.37 -2.80
N GLY A 230 11.79 -3.62 -2.38
CA GLY A 230 10.66 -4.18 -1.64
C GLY A 230 11.11 -5.05 -0.50
N LEU A 231 10.37 -4.99 0.60
CA LEU A 231 10.62 -5.72 1.82
C LEU A 231 9.30 -6.26 2.38
N TYR A 232 9.27 -7.54 2.71
CA TYR A 232 8.16 -8.16 3.41
C TYR A 232 8.68 -9.15 4.45
N VAL A 233 8.05 -9.19 5.62
CA VAL A 233 8.55 -9.98 6.75
C VAL A 233 7.44 -10.90 7.27
N THR A 234 7.76 -12.18 7.42
CA THR A 234 6.93 -13.18 8.07
C THR A 234 7.57 -13.65 9.38
N GLU A 235 6.99 -14.64 10.01
CA GLU A 235 7.55 -15.23 11.22
C GLU A 235 8.98 -15.74 10.98
N ASP A 236 9.20 -16.49 9.91
CA ASP A 236 10.46 -17.19 9.66
C ASP A 236 11.37 -16.48 8.64
N TYR A 237 10.81 -15.60 7.78
CA TYR A 237 11.52 -15.07 6.61
C TYR A 237 11.48 -13.56 6.49
N ILE A 238 12.55 -13.03 5.94
CA ILE A 238 12.64 -11.69 5.37
C ILE A 238 12.69 -11.85 3.85
N TYR A 239 11.66 -11.37 3.14
CA TYR A 239 11.62 -11.38 1.67
C TYR A 239 12.07 -10.03 1.13
N VAL A 240 12.98 -10.04 0.15
CA VAL A 240 13.57 -8.82 -0.44
C VAL A 240 13.45 -8.83 -1.95
N ALA A 241 12.84 -7.81 -2.52
CA ALA A 241 12.87 -7.57 -3.96
C ALA A 241 14.21 -6.94 -4.34
N ASP A 242 15.16 -7.76 -4.75
CA ASP A 242 16.49 -7.39 -5.19
C ASP A 242 16.46 -6.94 -6.66
N SER A 243 15.88 -5.75 -6.87
CA SER A 243 15.45 -5.22 -8.18
C SER A 243 16.60 -5.10 -9.16
N GLY A 244 17.77 -4.63 -8.70
CA GLY A 244 18.95 -4.46 -9.54
C GLY A 244 19.57 -5.79 -9.99
N ASN A 245 19.22 -6.89 -9.31
CA ASN A 245 19.64 -8.25 -9.64
C ASN A 245 18.54 -9.10 -10.26
N SER A 246 17.39 -8.51 -10.59
CA SER A 246 16.25 -9.19 -11.25
C SER A 246 15.77 -10.45 -10.53
N ARG A 247 15.70 -10.39 -9.18
CA ARG A 247 15.32 -11.53 -8.33
C ARG A 247 14.62 -11.09 -7.05
N ILE A 248 13.99 -12.05 -6.37
CA ILE A 248 13.52 -11.89 -5.00
C ILE A 248 14.19 -12.98 -4.16
N LEU A 249 14.66 -12.61 -2.98
CA LEU A 249 15.31 -13.51 -2.03
C LEU A 249 14.44 -13.70 -0.80
N GLY A 250 14.31 -14.93 -0.33
CA GLY A 250 13.78 -15.27 0.97
C GLY A 250 14.94 -15.62 1.92
N ILE A 251 15.13 -14.78 2.92
CA ILE A 251 16.20 -14.88 3.91
C ILE A 251 15.59 -15.46 5.18
N ASN A 252 16.03 -16.63 5.57
CA ASN A 252 15.62 -17.26 6.82
C ASN A 252 16.15 -16.46 8.00
N LYS A 253 15.29 -16.08 8.93
CA LYS A 253 15.67 -15.31 10.13
C LYS A 253 16.61 -16.06 11.06
N ASN A 254 16.59 -17.39 11.01
CA ASN A 254 17.54 -18.20 11.75
C ASN A 254 18.86 -18.27 10.98
N GLY A 255 19.83 -17.48 11.40
CA GLY A 255 21.15 -17.38 10.78
C GLY A 255 21.24 -16.41 9.60
N PHE A 256 20.15 -15.78 9.16
CA PHE A 256 20.09 -14.87 8.00
C PHE A 256 20.64 -15.49 6.71
N ILE A 257 20.23 -16.74 6.43
CA ILE A 257 20.67 -17.52 5.26
C ILE A 257 19.58 -17.44 4.19
N VAL A 258 19.98 -17.24 2.93
CA VAL A 258 19.07 -17.31 1.78
C VAL A 258 18.85 -18.77 1.40
N ASP A 259 17.63 -19.25 1.55
CA ASP A 259 17.21 -20.58 1.17
C ASP A 259 16.05 -20.60 0.16
N LYS A 260 15.45 -19.44 -0.12
CA LYS A 260 14.40 -19.26 -1.15
C LYS A 260 14.81 -18.21 -2.17
N VAL A 261 14.56 -18.53 -3.43
CA VAL A 261 14.88 -17.66 -4.56
C VAL A 261 13.72 -17.65 -5.54
N TYR A 262 13.32 -16.45 -5.97
CA TYR A 262 12.32 -16.23 -6.99
C TYR A 262 12.99 -15.48 -8.14
N THR A 263 13.08 -16.13 -9.28
CA THR A 263 13.82 -15.62 -10.44
C THR A 263 12.90 -14.93 -11.43
N THR A 264 13.47 -14.38 -12.49
CA THR A 264 12.69 -13.80 -13.60
C THR A 264 11.66 -14.81 -14.10
N PRO A 265 10.37 -14.44 -14.24
CA PRO A 265 9.35 -15.32 -14.78
C PRO A 265 9.76 -15.81 -16.16
N ASP A 266 9.89 -17.12 -16.34
CA ASP A 266 10.23 -17.76 -17.60
C ASP A 266 9.05 -18.65 -18.04
N ASP A 267 8.11 -18.06 -18.79
CA ASP A 267 6.98 -18.75 -19.39
C ASP A 267 6.87 -18.36 -20.87
N GLU A 268 6.35 -19.25 -21.73
CA GLU A 268 6.10 -18.95 -23.13
C GLU A 268 5.20 -17.71 -23.28
N GLY A 269 5.78 -16.60 -23.69
CA GLY A 269 5.12 -15.30 -23.82
C GLY A 269 5.34 -14.32 -22.70
N THR A 270 6.23 -14.61 -21.74
CA THR A 270 6.61 -13.65 -20.71
C THR A 270 7.30 -12.42 -21.30
N PHE A 271 6.99 -11.26 -20.69
CA PHE A 271 7.53 -9.96 -21.09
C PHE A 271 8.89 -9.67 -20.48
N PHE A 272 9.38 -10.54 -19.60
CA PHE A 272 10.55 -10.24 -18.80
C PHE A 272 11.82 -10.81 -19.40
N MET A 273 12.89 -10.05 -19.27
CA MET A 273 14.25 -10.50 -19.50
C MET A 273 15.08 -10.30 -18.23
N PHE A 274 16.13 -11.08 -18.11
CA PHE A 274 17.07 -11.00 -17.01
C PHE A 274 18.06 -9.84 -17.19
N ASP A 275 18.53 -9.58 -18.42
CA ASP A 275 19.60 -8.63 -18.73
C ASP A 275 19.29 -7.82 -19.98
N TYR A 276 19.85 -6.59 -20.06
CA TYR A 276 19.81 -5.72 -21.26
C TYR A 276 20.60 -6.24 -22.46
N GLN A 277 21.39 -7.29 -22.29
CA GLN A 277 22.15 -7.89 -23.42
C GLN A 277 21.26 -8.67 -24.38
N ASP A 278 20.03 -8.96 -24.01
CA ASP A 278 19.03 -9.55 -24.91
C ASP A 278 18.41 -8.42 -25.76
N GLU A 279 18.86 -8.29 -27.01
CA GLU A 279 18.38 -7.27 -27.97
C GLU A 279 16.93 -7.50 -28.45
N ALA A 280 16.21 -8.45 -27.89
CA ALA A 280 14.81 -8.66 -28.20
C ALA A 280 13.97 -7.46 -27.74
N THR A 281 13.69 -6.56 -28.67
CA THR A 281 13.09 -5.22 -28.49
C THR A 281 11.70 -5.18 -27.86
N THR A 282 11.13 -6.30 -27.43
CA THR A 282 9.78 -6.43 -26.86
C THR A 282 9.78 -6.84 -25.38
N LYS A 283 10.91 -7.25 -24.82
CA LYS A 283 11.01 -7.71 -23.44
C LYS A 283 11.42 -6.58 -22.51
N ILE A 284 10.94 -6.65 -21.27
CA ILE A 284 11.18 -5.68 -20.22
C ILE A 284 12.11 -6.30 -19.18
N LEU A 285 13.11 -5.55 -18.70
CA LEU A 285 13.96 -5.99 -17.62
C LEU A 285 13.12 -6.27 -16.35
N TYR A 286 13.25 -7.46 -15.79
CA TYR A 286 12.56 -7.83 -14.56
C TYR A 286 13.12 -7.05 -13.38
N GLN A 287 12.33 -6.13 -12.85
CA GLN A 287 12.68 -5.31 -11.69
C GLN A 287 11.55 -5.39 -10.65
N PRO A 288 11.52 -6.47 -9.83
CA PRO A 288 10.53 -6.58 -8.77
C PRO A 288 10.67 -5.41 -7.78
N SER A 289 9.55 -4.89 -7.27
CA SER A 289 9.59 -3.69 -6.43
C SER A 289 8.92 -3.87 -5.07
N LYS A 290 7.67 -4.29 -5.01
CA LYS A 290 6.98 -4.53 -3.72
C LYS A 290 6.52 -5.98 -3.65
N ILE A 291 6.48 -6.51 -2.44
CA ILE A 291 6.24 -7.92 -2.17
C ILE A 291 5.22 -8.07 -1.06
N VAL A 292 4.36 -9.08 -1.18
CA VAL A 292 3.60 -9.65 -0.06
C VAL A 292 3.59 -11.17 -0.19
N VAL A 293 3.53 -11.85 0.95
CA VAL A 293 3.47 -13.32 1.01
C VAL A 293 2.25 -13.71 1.83
N ASP A 294 1.38 -14.55 1.27
CA ASP A 294 0.19 -14.99 1.97
C ASP A 294 0.45 -16.14 2.96
N GLY A 295 -0.54 -16.42 3.80
CA GLY A 295 -0.44 -17.51 4.79
C GLY A 295 -0.25 -18.91 4.20
N SER A 296 -0.41 -19.06 2.88
CA SER A 296 -0.11 -20.30 2.16
C SER A 296 1.33 -20.33 1.62
N GLY A 297 2.11 -19.27 1.79
CA GLY A 297 3.48 -19.17 1.27
C GLY A 297 3.57 -18.79 -0.21
N ARG A 298 2.47 -18.35 -0.85
CA ARG A 298 2.52 -17.78 -2.21
C ARG A 298 3.01 -16.36 -2.13
N LEU A 299 3.90 -16.01 -3.04
CA LEU A 299 4.48 -14.68 -3.12
C LEU A 299 3.82 -13.87 -4.25
N TYR A 300 3.44 -12.66 -3.92
CA TYR A 300 2.89 -11.69 -4.87
C TYR A 300 3.83 -10.50 -4.95
N THR A 301 4.15 -10.07 -6.16
CA THR A 301 5.02 -8.92 -6.40
C THR A 301 4.54 -8.09 -7.57
N ILE A 302 4.91 -6.82 -7.56
CA ILE A 302 4.82 -5.94 -8.71
C ILE A 302 6.23 -5.67 -9.24
N ALA A 303 6.35 -5.45 -10.54
CA ALA A 303 7.61 -5.10 -11.16
C ALA A 303 7.47 -3.79 -11.96
N LYS A 304 8.55 -3.04 -12.06
CA LYS A 304 8.57 -1.77 -12.81
C LYS A 304 8.27 -2.02 -14.28
N ASN A 305 7.58 -1.08 -14.90
CA ASN A 305 7.14 -1.12 -16.31
C ASN A 305 6.25 -2.34 -16.65
N THR A 306 5.56 -2.92 -15.66
CA THR A 306 4.71 -4.09 -15.83
C THR A 306 3.24 -3.71 -15.73
N TYR A 307 2.52 -3.90 -16.84
CA TYR A 307 1.11 -3.53 -16.98
C TYR A 307 0.15 -4.73 -16.93
N GLN A 308 0.69 -5.95 -16.88
CA GLN A 308 -0.10 -7.19 -16.85
C GLN A 308 -0.79 -7.43 -15.51
N GLY A 309 -0.31 -6.79 -14.46
CA GLY A 309 -0.84 -6.93 -13.12
C GLY A 309 0.20 -7.37 -12.10
N ILE A 310 -0.28 -7.92 -11.00
CA ILE A 310 0.53 -8.46 -9.91
C ILE A 310 1.02 -9.85 -10.31
N ILE A 311 2.29 -10.11 -10.14
CA ILE A 311 2.94 -11.39 -10.44
C ILE A 311 2.74 -12.31 -9.23
N GLU A 312 2.21 -13.51 -9.45
CA GLU A 312 2.07 -14.56 -8.42
C GLU A 312 3.08 -15.66 -8.66
N TYR A 313 3.86 -15.98 -7.62
CA TYR A 313 4.67 -17.18 -7.54
C TYR A 313 4.03 -18.19 -6.57
N ASN A 314 4.14 -19.47 -6.90
CA ASN A 314 3.69 -20.54 -6.03
C ASN A 314 4.67 -20.73 -4.85
N GLN A 315 4.36 -21.66 -3.94
CA GLN A 315 5.18 -21.96 -2.77
C GLN A 315 6.60 -22.44 -3.11
N ASN A 316 6.79 -23.00 -4.32
CA ASN A 316 8.07 -23.54 -4.79
C ASN A 316 8.93 -22.48 -5.48
N GLY A 317 8.45 -21.23 -5.58
CA GLY A 317 9.16 -20.14 -6.27
C GLY A 317 8.93 -20.08 -7.77
N GLU A 318 8.03 -20.89 -8.34
CA GLU A 318 7.73 -20.89 -9.76
C GLU A 318 6.65 -19.86 -10.10
N PHE A 319 6.79 -19.18 -11.24
CA PHE A 319 5.77 -18.27 -11.74
C PHE A 319 4.45 -19.00 -11.99
N ASN A 320 3.35 -18.45 -11.48
CA ASN A 320 2.03 -19.03 -11.65
C ASN A 320 1.19 -18.24 -12.66
N ARG A 321 0.99 -16.93 -12.42
CA ARG A 321 0.13 -16.09 -13.27
C ARG A 321 0.22 -14.60 -12.89
N PHE A 322 -0.47 -13.77 -13.68
CA PHE A 322 -0.75 -12.37 -13.36
C PHE A 322 -2.14 -12.20 -12.73
N LEU A 323 -2.25 -11.36 -11.71
CA LEU A 323 -3.49 -11.03 -11.01
C LEU A 323 -3.84 -9.55 -11.14
N GLY A 324 -5.13 -9.24 -11.08
CA GLY A 324 -5.61 -7.87 -10.90
C GLY A 324 -5.30 -6.93 -12.06
N LYS A 325 -5.28 -7.43 -13.30
CA LYS A 325 -5.00 -6.61 -14.49
C LYS A 325 -5.82 -5.33 -14.50
N ASN A 326 -5.16 -4.19 -14.61
CA ASN A 326 -5.84 -2.92 -14.80
C ASN A 326 -6.48 -2.88 -16.19
N LEU A 327 -7.79 -2.63 -16.24
CA LEU A 327 -8.51 -2.56 -17.51
C LEU A 327 -8.17 -1.25 -18.23
N VAL A 328 -7.79 -1.35 -19.49
CA VAL A 328 -7.71 -0.20 -20.37
C VAL A 328 -9.12 0.32 -20.63
N THR A 329 -9.31 1.62 -20.58
CA THR A 329 -10.58 2.26 -20.91
C THR A 329 -11.07 1.77 -22.27
N LYS A 330 -12.34 1.33 -22.34
CA LYS A 330 -12.93 0.76 -23.55
C LYS A 330 -12.69 1.65 -24.76
N ARG A 331 -12.37 1.03 -25.92
CA ARG A 331 -12.31 1.72 -27.21
C ARG A 331 -13.54 2.60 -27.37
N SER A 332 -13.34 3.89 -27.63
CA SER A 332 -14.43 4.78 -28.06
C SER A 332 -15.06 4.19 -29.33
N TRP A 333 -16.39 4.28 -29.47
CA TRP A 333 -17.11 3.70 -30.62
C TRP A 333 -16.54 4.14 -31.99
N TRP A 334 -15.97 5.34 -32.10
CA TRP A 334 -15.34 5.83 -33.34
C TRP A 334 -13.96 5.19 -33.63
N ALA A 335 -13.32 4.57 -32.63
CA ALA A 335 -12.05 3.88 -32.83
C ALA A 335 -12.19 2.62 -33.72
N PHE A 336 -13.39 2.09 -33.92
CA PHE A 336 -13.67 1.02 -34.89
C PHE A 336 -13.51 1.48 -36.35
N LEU A 337 -13.50 2.78 -36.59
CA LEU A 337 -13.32 3.35 -37.94
C LEU A 337 -11.85 3.53 -38.32
N LEU A 338 -10.93 3.28 -37.41
CA LEU A 338 -9.49 3.42 -37.62
C LEU A 338 -8.86 2.05 -37.95
N SER A 339 -7.90 2.05 -38.88
CA SER A 339 -7.08 0.87 -39.09
C SER A 339 -6.21 0.58 -37.86
N ASP A 340 -5.81 -0.70 -37.67
CA ASP A 340 -4.96 -1.11 -36.53
C ASP A 340 -3.64 -0.30 -36.50
N ALA A 341 -3.07 0.06 -37.63
CA ALA A 341 -1.89 0.92 -37.70
C ALA A 341 -2.14 2.37 -37.30
N GLN A 342 -3.33 2.91 -37.56
CA GLN A 342 -3.73 4.25 -37.11
C GLN A 342 -4.09 4.24 -35.63
N TYR A 343 -4.72 3.16 -35.16
CA TYR A 343 -5.03 2.95 -33.77
C TYR A 343 -3.76 2.79 -32.90
N ALA A 344 -2.76 2.09 -33.39
CA ALA A 344 -1.46 1.97 -32.72
C ALA A 344 -0.67 3.30 -32.62
N LYS A 345 -0.97 4.28 -33.48
CA LYS A 345 -0.40 5.64 -33.43
C LYS A 345 -1.17 6.60 -32.51
N LEU A 346 -2.43 6.30 -32.21
CA LEU A 346 -3.18 6.99 -31.18
C LEU A 346 -2.65 6.49 -29.84
N SER A 347 -2.09 7.40 -29.04
CA SER A 347 -1.49 7.17 -27.73
C SER A 347 -1.97 5.88 -27.07
N LEU A 348 -1.06 4.92 -26.91
CA LEU A 348 -1.29 3.71 -26.14
C LEU A 348 -1.73 4.17 -24.74
N ASN A 349 -3.03 4.11 -24.46
CA ASN A 349 -3.51 4.18 -23.09
C ASN A 349 -3.03 2.90 -22.40
N LEU A 350 -1.80 2.95 -21.87
CA LEU A 350 -1.26 1.87 -21.07
C LEU A 350 -2.11 1.75 -19.80
N PRO A 351 -2.38 0.55 -19.31
CA PRO A 351 -2.99 0.35 -18.02
C PRO A 351 -2.15 1.05 -16.93
N SER A 352 -2.78 1.48 -15.85
CA SER A 352 -2.05 2.04 -14.70
C SER A 352 -1.12 0.99 -14.09
N GLU A 353 0.11 1.39 -13.75
CA GLU A 353 1.04 0.53 -13.00
C GLU A 353 0.64 0.47 -11.52
N PHE A 354 0.81 -0.70 -10.92
CA PHE A 354 0.74 -0.82 -9.47
C PHE A 354 1.98 -0.21 -8.80
N THR A 355 1.79 0.45 -7.67
CA THR A 355 2.85 1.16 -6.96
C THR A 355 3.20 0.55 -5.61
N ASN A 356 2.21 -0.05 -4.93
CA ASN A 356 2.43 -0.69 -3.65
C ASN A 356 1.41 -1.82 -3.41
N LEU A 357 1.76 -2.73 -2.49
CA LEU A 357 0.94 -3.88 -2.08
C LEU A 357 0.97 -4.02 -0.57
N THR A 358 -0.14 -4.47 0.02
CA THR A 358 -0.22 -4.99 1.38
C THR A 358 -1.30 -6.05 1.49
N LEU A 359 -1.28 -6.90 2.53
CA LEU A 359 -2.30 -7.91 2.79
C LEU A 359 -3.14 -7.52 4.01
N ASP A 360 -4.43 -7.82 3.96
CA ASP A 360 -5.28 -7.76 5.14
C ASP A 360 -5.29 -9.11 5.91
N ASP A 361 -6.02 -9.14 7.01
CA ASP A 361 -6.22 -10.33 7.86
C ASP A 361 -6.89 -11.51 7.11
N ARG A 362 -7.62 -11.22 6.04
CA ARG A 362 -8.30 -12.19 5.16
C ARG A 362 -7.42 -12.67 4.01
N GLN A 363 -6.17 -12.25 3.97
CA GLN A 363 -5.22 -12.54 2.88
C GLN A 363 -5.66 -11.93 1.52
N LEU A 364 -6.41 -10.82 1.56
CA LEU A 364 -6.74 -10.06 0.37
C LEU A 364 -5.66 -9.00 0.13
N ILE A 365 -5.33 -8.76 -1.14
CA ILE A 365 -4.27 -7.85 -1.53
C ILE A 365 -4.85 -6.45 -1.74
N TYR A 366 -4.51 -5.51 -0.86
CA TYR A 366 -4.66 -4.09 -1.15
C TYR A 366 -3.52 -3.66 -2.07
N ALA A 367 -3.88 -3.00 -3.16
CA ALA A 367 -2.93 -2.50 -4.15
C ALA A 367 -3.22 -1.06 -4.51
N THR A 368 -2.18 -0.24 -4.60
CA THR A 368 -2.28 1.11 -5.15
C THR A 368 -1.79 1.14 -6.59
N ALA A 369 -2.40 2.00 -7.41
CA ALA A 369 -1.99 2.23 -8.79
C ALA A 369 -1.82 3.73 -9.04
N GLN A 370 -1.01 4.09 -10.03
CA GLN A 370 -0.92 5.48 -10.48
C GLN A 370 -1.86 5.70 -11.67
N PRO A 371 -2.60 6.80 -11.71
CA PRO A 371 -3.33 7.17 -12.91
C PRO A 371 -2.33 7.50 -14.02
N ASP A 372 -2.76 7.29 -15.27
CA ASP A 372 -2.01 7.79 -16.42
C ASP A 372 -1.75 9.31 -16.27
N ALA A 373 -0.57 9.77 -16.64
CA ALA A 373 -0.19 11.19 -16.59
C ALA A 373 -1.14 12.09 -17.38
N SER A 374 -1.86 11.55 -18.37
CA SER A 374 -2.88 12.22 -19.17
C SER A 374 -4.29 12.12 -18.59
N ALA A 375 -4.51 11.33 -17.53
CA ALA A 375 -5.83 11.16 -16.95
C ALA A 375 -6.31 12.46 -16.28
N THR A 376 -7.45 12.96 -16.72
CA THR A 376 -8.12 14.13 -16.14
C THR A 376 -8.97 13.75 -14.92
N THR A 377 -9.25 12.48 -14.75
CA THR A 377 -10.00 11.93 -13.61
C THR A 377 -9.22 10.76 -13.03
N ALA A 378 -9.05 10.77 -11.71
CA ALA A 378 -8.56 9.61 -11.00
C ALA A 378 -9.60 8.48 -11.13
N ALA A 379 -9.15 7.28 -11.45
CA ALA A 379 -10.04 6.13 -11.58
C ALA A 379 -9.39 4.93 -10.88
N GLU A 380 -10.04 4.47 -9.81
CA GLU A 380 -9.73 3.19 -9.16
C GLU A 380 -8.24 3.03 -8.77
N MET A 381 -7.67 4.06 -8.16
CA MET A 381 -6.27 4.03 -7.75
C MET A 381 -5.99 3.04 -6.61
N ILE A 382 -7.02 2.65 -5.84
CA ILE A 382 -6.91 1.65 -4.79
C ILE A 382 -7.77 0.46 -5.19
N LYS A 383 -7.22 -0.74 -5.06
CA LYS A 383 -7.92 -2.01 -5.32
C LYS A 383 -7.75 -2.97 -4.16
N LEU A 384 -8.77 -3.77 -3.91
CA LEU A 384 -8.74 -4.91 -3.00
C LEU A 384 -8.93 -6.18 -3.82
N ILE A 385 -7.84 -6.88 -4.09
CA ILE A 385 -7.80 -7.99 -5.03
C ILE A 385 -7.82 -9.30 -4.27
N LYS A 386 -8.81 -10.14 -4.61
CA LYS A 386 -8.85 -11.51 -4.11
C LYS A 386 -8.03 -12.45 -4.99
N THR A 387 -7.75 -13.65 -4.48
CA THR A 387 -6.95 -14.68 -5.18
C THR A 387 -7.43 -15.01 -6.60
N SER A 388 -8.69 -14.76 -6.93
CA SER A 388 -9.20 -14.90 -8.32
C SER A 388 -8.81 -13.73 -9.24
N GLY A 389 -8.11 -12.72 -8.76
CA GLY A 389 -7.73 -11.51 -9.49
C GLY A 389 -8.84 -10.46 -9.61
N LYS A 390 -10.01 -10.66 -8.97
CA LYS A 390 -11.12 -9.70 -9.02
C LYS A 390 -10.97 -8.64 -7.93
N ASP A 391 -11.15 -7.37 -8.29
CA ASP A 391 -11.30 -6.27 -7.35
C ASP A 391 -12.64 -6.38 -6.60
N VAL A 392 -12.59 -6.32 -5.29
CA VAL A 392 -13.73 -6.41 -4.37
C VAL A 392 -13.78 -5.23 -3.40
N LEU A 393 -13.01 -4.17 -3.65
CA LEU A 393 -13.07 -2.97 -2.84
C LEU A 393 -14.47 -2.37 -2.92
N LYS A 394 -15.07 -2.15 -1.76
CA LYS A 394 -16.33 -1.43 -1.67
C LYS A 394 -16.10 0.06 -1.94
N ARG A 395 -17.02 0.69 -2.63
CA ARG A 395 -16.99 2.13 -2.95
C ARG A 395 -18.36 2.76 -2.69
N ASN A 396 -18.91 2.44 -1.51
CA ASN A 396 -20.23 2.95 -1.06
C ASN A 396 -20.05 4.30 -0.33
N CYS A 397 -19.27 5.20 -0.92
CA CYS A 397 -18.83 6.44 -0.31
C CYS A 397 -19.23 7.66 -1.16
N TYR A 398 -19.26 8.86 -0.56
CA TYR A 398 -19.53 10.11 -1.30
C TYR A 398 -18.46 10.44 -2.32
N VAL A 399 -17.21 10.17 -1.95
CA VAL A 399 -16.02 10.40 -2.75
C VAL A 399 -15.29 9.07 -2.86
N THR A 400 -15.03 8.64 -4.07
CA THR A 400 -14.24 7.43 -4.32
C THR A 400 -12.87 7.51 -3.64
N PRO A 401 -12.30 6.38 -3.15
CA PRO A 401 -11.04 6.39 -2.43
C PRO A 401 -9.85 6.61 -3.39
N ASP A 402 -9.82 7.76 -4.03
CA ASP A 402 -8.82 8.16 -5.03
C ASP A 402 -8.00 9.39 -4.59
N GLY A 403 -8.05 9.72 -3.29
CA GLY A 403 -7.35 10.88 -2.73
C GLY A 403 -8.05 12.21 -3.04
N ASP A 404 -7.28 13.22 -3.38
CA ASP A 404 -7.84 14.53 -3.69
C ASP A 404 -8.57 14.56 -5.03
N ILE A 405 -9.79 15.07 -5.01
CA ILE A 405 -10.68 15.16 -6.17
C ILE A 405 -10.60 16.52 -6.91
N LYS A 406 -10.03 17.54 -6.27
CA LYS A 406 -9.81 18.87 -6.88
C LYS A 406 -8.32 19.08 -7.12
N TYR A 407 -7.92 19.10 -8.37
CA TYR A 407 -6.53 19.05 -8.78
C TYR A 407 -5.87 20.40 -9.01
N ALA A 408 -6.65 21.44 -9.31
CA ALA A 408 -6.12 22.76 -9.61
C ALA A 408 -6.56 23.78 -8.56
N SER A 409 -5.63 24.56 -8.05
CA SER A 409 -5.92 25.77 -7.29
C SER A 409 -5.23 26.95 -7.96
N TYR A 410 -6.01 27.95 -8.34
CA TYR A 410 -5.47 29.22 -8.82
C TYR A 410 -4.53 29.92 -7.83
N LEU A 411 -4.66 29.57 -6.54
CA LEU A 411 -3.84 30.13 -5.45
C LEU A 411 -2.53 29.37 -5.20
N LYS A 412 -2.43 28.11 -5.66
CA LYS A 412 -1.24 27.26 -5.51
C LYS A 412 -0.99 26.46 -6.79
N PRO A 413 -0.53 27.09 -7.87
CA PRO A 413 -0.32 26.41 -9.17
C PRO A 413 0.76 25.31 -9.12
N ALA A 414 1.61 25.30 -8.09
CA ALA A 414 2.66 24.29 -7.92
C ALA A 414 2.14 22.89 -7.49
N ILE A 415 0.85 22.75 -7.12
CA ILE A 415 0.26 21.49 -6.69
C ILE A 415 -0.87 21.13 -7.66
N GLU A 416 -0.50 20.76 -8.86
CA GLU A 416 -1.43 20.35 -9.92
C GLU A 416 -1.43 18.83 -10.08
N GLY A 417 -2.56 18.31 -10.55
CA GLY A 417 -2.75 16.90 -10.87
C GLY A 417 -3.38 16.08 -9.75
N SER A 418 -3.64 14.81 -10.08
CA SER A 418 -4.23 13.82 -9.16
C SER A 418 -3.26 13.45 -8.05
N SER A 419 -3.79 12.91 -6.95
CA SER A 419 -2.99 12.22 -5.95
C SER A 419 -2.17 11.12 -6.59
N LYS A 420 -0.97 10.86 -6.07
CA LYS A 420 -0.09 9.77 -6.48
C LYS A 420 0.23 8.93 -5.26
N PHE A 421 -0.43 7.80 -5.15
CA PHE A 421 -0.24 6.88 -4.04
C PHE A 421 1.02 6.06 -4.21
N THR A 422 1.88 6.11 -3.21
CA THR A 422 3.17 5.41 -3.19
C THR A 422 3.26 4.35 -2.10
N ALA A 423 2.38 4.42 -1.11
CA ALA A 423 2.35 3.48 -0.01
C ALA A 423 0.91 3.22 0.45
N ILE A 424 0.66 2.00 0.93
CA ILE A 424 -0.61 1.57 1.50
C ILE A 424 -0.35 0.57 2.60
N ASP A 425 -1.11 0.67 3.68
CA ASP A 425 -1.21 -0.39 4.67
C ASP A 425 -2.61 -0.44 5.29
N VAL A 426 -2.94 -1.54 5.92
CA VAL A 426 -4.25 -1.81 6.53
C VAL A 426 -4.05 -2.37 7.93
N ASN A 427 -4.82 -1.87 8.89
CA ASN A 427 -4.79 -2.38 10.25
C ASN A 427 -5.77 -3.58 10.44
N LYS A 428 -5.77 -4.16 11.64
CA LYS A 428 -6.64 -5.28 12.03
C LYS A 428 -8.15 -4.98 11.92
N ASP A 429 -8.52 -3.71 12.00
CA ASP A 429 -9.91 -3.24 11.92
C ASP A 429 -10.32 -2.88 10.48
N ARG A 430 -9.49 -3.27 9.48
CA ARG A 430 -9.69 -3.01 8.04
C ARG A 430 -9.79 -1.53 7.69
N ILE A 431 -9.23 -0.69 8.56
CA ILE A 431 -8.97 0.71 8.26
C ILE A 431 -7.65 0.75 7.50
N TYR A 432 -7.66 1.34 6.31
CA TYR A 432 -6.46 1.41 5.49
C TYR A 432 -6.04 2.85 5.24
N SER A 433 -4.74 3.07 5.28
CA SER A 433 -4.13 4.37 5.00
C SER A 433 -3.26 4.32 3.76
N VAL A 434 -3.30 5.40 2.97
CA VAL A 434 -2.48 5.57 1.77
C VAL A 434 -1.71 6.88 1.83
N ALA A 435 -0.47 6.87 1.38
CA ALA A 435 0.37 8.05 1.32
C ALA A 435 0.39 8.65 -0.09
N ASP A 436 0.04 9.94 -0.20
CA ASP A 436 0.08 10.74 -1.42
C ASP A 436 1.39 11.53 -1.51
N LYS A 437 2.20 11.18 -2.50
CA LYS A 437 3.46 11.88 -2.81
C LYS A 437 3.23 13.31 -3.36
N THR A 438 2.12 13.55 -4.05
CA THR A 438 1.87 14.84 -4.71
C THR A 438 1.73 15.95 -3.69
N ARG A 439 0.94 15.71 -2.61
CA ARG A 439 0.61 16.72 -1.59
C ARG A 439 1.18 16.42 -0.21
N GLY A 440 1.92 15.31 -0.07
CA GLY A 440 2.48 14.90 1.22
C GLY A 440 1.37 14.62 2.24
N ARG A 441 0.39 13.81 1.88
CA ARG A 441 -0.77 13.53 2.73
C ARG A 441 -0.96 12.04 2.97
N ILE A 442 -1.59 11.74 4.09
CA ILE A 442 -2.06 10.40 4.46
C ILE A 442 -3.58 10.46 4.43
N PHE A 443 -4.20 9.71 3.52
CA PHE A 443 -5.64 9.50 3.46
C PHE A 443 -5.98 8.20 4.16
N THR A 444 -6.92 8.23 5.11
CA THR A 444 -7.37 7.05 5.84
C THR A 444 -8.83 6.76 5.52
N TYR A 445 -9.10 5.52 5.18
CA TYR A 445 -10.42 5.04 4.72
C TYR A 445 -10.87 3.83 5.54
N ASP A 446 -12.19 3.61 5.59
CA ASP A 446 -12.78 2.39 6.10
C ASP A 446 -12.98 1.31 5.02
N GLU A 447 -13.46 0.12 5.41
CA GLU A 447 -13.72 -1.01 4.49
C GLU A 447 -14.76 -0.69 3.40
N GLU A 448 -15.63 0.30 3.59
CA GLU A 448 -16.64 0.73 2.62
C GLU A 448 -16.10 1.78 1.63
N GLY A 449 -14.88 2.26 1.86
CA GLY A 449 -14.23 3.29 1.05
C GLY A 449 -14.55 4.72 1.51
N ASN A 450 -15.18 4.90 2.67
CA ASN A 450 -15.41 6.24 3.21
C ASN A 450 -14.11 6.85 3.68
N LEU A 451 -13.86 8.10 3.31
CA LEU A 451 -12.74 8.87 3.81
C LEU A 451 -12.98 9.24 5.27
N LEU A 452 -12.21 8.64 6.17
CA LEU A 452 -12.30 8.91 7.61
C LEU A 452 -11.65 10.25 7.95
N TYR A 453 -10.42 10.44 7.54
CA TYR A 453 -9.67 11.69 7.77
C TYR A 453 -8.46 11.80 6.84
N VAL A 454 -7.95 13.01 6.73
CA VAL A 454 -6.72 13.34 6.01
C VAL A 454 -5.74 13.95 7.00
N SER A 455 -4.47 13.56 6.94
CA SER A 455 -3.42 14.04 7.83
C SER A 455 -2.15 14.35 7.04
N GLY A 456 -1.25 15.13 7.64
CA GLY A 456 0.02 15.52 7.05
C GLY A 456 -0.11 16.58 5.95
N GLU A 457 1.01 17.21 5.65
CA GLU A 457 1.13 18.18 4.55
C GLU A 457 2.54 18.19 3.97
N LYS A 458 2.66 18.65 2.74
CA LYS A 458 3.94 18.82 2.05
C LYS A 458 4.62 20.11 2.46
N GLY A 459 5.91 20.05 2.78
CA GLY A 459 6.69 21.24 3.14
C GLY A 459 8.13 20.92 3.51
N ASN A 460 8.78 21.85 4.20
CA ASN A 460 10.19 21.78 4.57
C ASN A 460 10.43 21.56 6.07
N LEU A 461 9.39 21.59 6.90
CA LEU A 461 9.51 21.29 8.32
C LEU A 461 9.77 19.78 8.51
N ASP A 462 10.28 19.38 9.66
CA ASP A 462 10.52 17.97 9.98
C ASP A 462 9.23 17.16 10.09
N SER A 463 8.12 17.83 10.43
CA SER A 463 6.77 17.26 10.43
C SER A 463 6.13 17.14 9.04
N ASN A 464 6.73 17.73 8.00
CA ASN A 464 6.18 17.72 6.66
C ASN A 464 6.69 16.54 5.83
N ILE A 465 5.79 15.96 5.06
CA ILE A 465 6.07 14.82 4.17
C ILE A 465 6.69 15.34 2.86
N LYS A 466 7.85 14.81 2.46
CA LYS A 466 8.58 15.22 1.24
C LYS A 466 8.42 14.22 0.11
N ASN A 467 8.77 12.95 0.35
CA ASN A 467 8.70 11.86 -0.63
C ASN A 467 8.40 10.53 0.08
N PRO A 468 7.15 10.23 0.41
CA PRO A 468 6.78 9.00 1.10
C PRO A 468 6.97 7.80 0.17
N VAL A 469 7.52 6.69 0.66
CA VAL A 469 7.79 5.47 -0.12
C VAL A 469 7.21 4.21 0.51
N ALA A 470 6.99 4.21 1.82
CA ALA A 470 6.32 3.12 2.53
C ALA A 470 5.53 3.66 3.72
N LEU A 471 4.47 2.94 4.10
CA LEU A 471 3.63 3.21 5.25
C LEU A 471 3.30 1.89 5.93
N LYS A 472 3.36 1.84 7.27
CA LYS A 472 2.99 0.66 8.05
C LYS A 472 2.28 1.06 9.34
N TYR A 473 1.22 0.34 9.66
CA TYR A 473 0.65 0.34 11.00
C TYR A 473 1.57 -0.43 11.95
N PHE A 474 1.83 0.13 13.11
CA PHE A 474 2.70 -0.44 14.12
C PHE A 474 2.04 -0.35 15.49
N THR A 475 1.81 -1.50 16.11
CA THR A 475 1.21 -1.58 17.44
C THR A 475 2.27 -1.93 18.47
N VAL A 476 2.36 -1.15 19.51
CA VAL A 476 3.26 -1.37 20.64
C VAL A 476 2.45 -1.44 21.92
N THR A 477 2.65 -2.49 22.70
CA THR A 477 2.05 -2.57 24.04
C THR A 477 2.83 -1.67 25.00
N ASP A 478 2.20 -0.63 25.51
CA ASP A 478 2.78 0.23 26.55
C ASP A 478 2.93 -0.57 27.86
N LYS A 479 4.17 -0.73 28.29
CA LYS A 479 4.51 -1.50 29.50
C LYS A 479 3.96 -0.88 30.79
N ALA A 480 3.68 0.43 30.79
CA ALA A 480 3.19 1.13 31.99
C ALA A 480 1.68 0.96 32.17
N THR A 481 0.94 0.98 31.06
CA THR A 481 -0.53 0.94 31.06
C THR A 481 -1.09 -0.41 30.63
N ASN A 482 -0.26 -1.28 30.03
CA ASN A 482 -0.64 -2.55 29.41
C ASN A 482 -1.73 -2.37 28.34
N HIS A 483 -1.74 -1.21 27.67
CA HIS A 483 -2.60 -0.91 26.54
C HIS A 483 -1.81 -0.89 25.25
N ASP A 484 -2.43 -1.34 24.18
CA ASP A 484 -1.86 -1.27 22.84
C ASP A 484 -2.00 0.15 22.30
N LEU A 485 -0.86 0.70 21.88
CA LEU A 485 -0.76 1.97 21.20
C LEU A 485 -0.49 1.71 19.70
N GLU A 486 -1.39 2.17 18.84
CA GLU A 486 -1.23 2.07 17.40
C GLU A 486 -0.62 3.35 16.85
N TYR A 487 0.46 3.19 16.09
CA TYR A 487 1.15 4.23 15.35
C TYR A 487 1.08 3.97 13.86
N VAL A 488 1.21 5.01 13.07
CA VAL A 488 1.47 4.92 11.63
C VAL A 488 2.90 5.35 11.37
N LEU A 489 3.72 4.44 10.88
CA LEU A 489 5.09 4.69 10.47
C LEU A 489 5.10 5.03 8.99
N LEU A 490 5.65 6.18 8.63
CA LEU A 490 5.81 6.63 7.26
C LEU A 490 7.29 6.76 6.94
N LEU A 491 7.76 5.98 5.97
CA LEU A 491 9.13 6.09 5.48
C LEU A 491 9.22 7.21 4.45
N ASP A 492 9.90 8.29 4.81
CA ASP A 492 10.10 9.43 3.92
C ASP A 492 11.53 9.44 3.35
N GLN A 493 11.67 9.02 2.10
CA GLN A 493 12.94 9.03 1.38
C GLN A 493 13.49 10.45 1.21
N GLY A 494 12.62 11.44 0.99
CA GLY A 494 13.03 12.83 0.78
C GLY A 494 13.55 13.51 2.05
N ALA A 495 13.07 13.10 3.21
CA ALA A 495 13.57 13.53 4.52
C ALA A 495 14.72 12.64 5.02
N GLY A 496 14.82 11.39 4.54
CA GLY A 496 15.76 10.41 5.04
C GLY A 496 15.42 9.91 6.45
N THR A 497 14.12 9.81 6.78
CA THR A 497 13.65 9.51 8.14
C THR A 497 12.45 8.55 8.13
N ILE A 498 12.23 7.92 9.27
CA ILE A 498 10.98 7.23 9.60
C ILE A 498 10.14 8.23 10.41
N MET A 499 9.06 8.73 9.83
CA MET A 499 8.11 9.61 10.49
C MET A 499 7.10 8.79 11.28
N ILE A 500 6.86 9.18 12.52
CA ILE A 500 5.93 8.50 13.43
C ILE A 500 4.70 9.39 13.61
N TYR A 501 3.55 8.83 13.31
CA TYR A 501 2.26 9.46 13.55
C TYR A 501 1.51 8.71 14.63
N GLU A 502 0.90 9.47 15.55
CA GLU A 502 -0.03 8.92 16.54
C GLU A 502 -1.47 9.33 16.24
N THR A 503 -2.40 8.47 16.62
CA THR A 503 -3.83 8.74 16.43
C THR A 503 -4.31 9.78 17.42
N THR A 504 -4.92 10.86 16.94
CA THR A 504 -5.52 11.93 17.77
C THR A 504 -6.75 11.41 18.52
N GLN A 505 -7.27 12.20 19.46
CA GLN A 505 -8.52 11.84 20.14
C GLN A 505 -9.70 11.68 19.15
N PHE A 506 -9.78 12.57 18.15
CA PHE A 506 -10.77 12.47 17.09
C PHE A 506 -10.58 11.17 16.28
N GLY A 507 -9.36 10.91 15.81
CA GLY A 507 -9.04 9.68 15.07
C GLY A 507 -9.35 8.41 15.86
N LYS A 508 -9.04 8.39 17.17
CA LYS A 508 -9.36 7.24 18.05
C LYS A 508 -10.87 6.97 18.09
N LEU A 509 -11.69 8.00 18.29
CA LEU A 509 -13.14 7.85 18.34
C LEU A 509 -13.70 7.35 17.01
N VAL A 510 -13.23 7.88 15.87
CA VAL A 510 -13.64 7.44 14.53
C VAL A 510 -13.23 5.99 14.28
N ASN A 511 -12.00 5.61 14.62
CA ASN A 511 -11.50 4.25 14.45
C ASN A 511 -12.25 3.26 15.35
N GLU A 512 -12.45 3.62 16.63
CA GLU A 512 -13.23 2.81 17.58
C GLU A 512 -14.66 2.60 17.09
N ALA A 513 -15.35 3.66 16.65
CA ALA A 513 -16.70 3.57 16.13
C ALA A 513 -16.79 2.64 14.91
N THR A 514 -15.81 2.75 14.01
CA THR A 514 -15.71 1.90 12.82
C THR A 514 -15.44 0.44 13.20
N SER A 515 -14.50 0.20 14.10
CA SER A 515 -14.14 -1.13 14.61
C SER A 515 -15.31 -1.81 15.32
N LEU A 516 -15.98 -1.10 16.24
CA LEU A 516 -17.14 -1.62 16.97
C LEU A 516 -18.28 -2.01 16.02
N TYR A 517 -18.54 -1.18 14.99
CA TYR A 517 -19.54 -1.51 13.97
C TYR A 517 -19.15 -2.76 13.17
N LEU A 518 -17.88 -2.89 12.79
CA LEU A 518 -17.36 -4.07 12.09
C LEU A 518 -17.51 -5.34 12.92
N ASN A 519 -17.24 -5.25 14.23
CA ASN A 519 -17.37 -6.34 15.19
C ASN A 519 -18.81 -6.60 15.68
N ASN A 520 -19.79 -5.92 15.08
CA ASN A 520 -21.22 -6.06 15.39
C ASN A 520 -21.61 -5.53 16.79
N ASP A 521 -20.78 -4.72 17.44
CA ASP A 521 -21.19 -3.94 18.61
C ASP A 521 -21.84 -2.63 18.16
N ILE A 522 -23.15 -2.73 17.87
CA ILE A 522 -23.92 -1.65 17.28
C ILE A 522 -24.17 -0.52 18.27
N HIS A 523 -24.34 -0.86 19.56
CA HIS A 523 -24.58 0.12 20.61
C HIS A 523 -23.32 0.95 20.90
N GLY A 524 -22.19 0.28 21.11
CA GLY A 524 -20.92 0.94 21.31
C GLY A 524 -20.51 1.81 20.12
N ALA A 525 -20.75 1.33 18.88
CA ALA A 525 -20.51 2.11 17.67
C ALA A 525 -21.34 3.40 17.65
N LYS A 526 -22.63 3.33 17.98
CA LYS A 526 -23.52 4.51 18.05
C LYS A 526 -23.00 5.54 19.04
N GLU A 527 -22.65 5.11 20.26
CA GLU A 527 -22.14 6.01 21.29
C GLU A 527 -20.86 6.75 20.81
N LYS A 528 -19.94 6.03 20.19
CA LYS A 528 -18.71 6.64 19.66
C LYS A 528 -18.98 7.60 18.52
N TRP A 529 -19.90 7.28 17.59
CA TRP A 529 -20.32 8.22 16.55
C TRP A 529 -21.01 9.46 17.10
N GLU A 530 -21.77 9.35 18.19
CA GLU A 530 -22.35 10.50 18.88
C GLU A 530 -21.27 11.39 19.53
N GLU A 531 -20.20 10.80 20.09
CA GLU A 531 -19.06 11.55 20.58
C GLU A 531 -18.34 12.28 19.44
N VAL A 532 -18.12 11.63 18.28
CA VAL A 532 -17.55 12.26 17.08
C VAL A 532 -18.39 13.44 16.61
N ALA A 533 -19.71 13.27 16.53
CA ALA A 533 -20.64 14.34 16.13
C ALA A 533 -20.63 15.54 17.09
N LYS A 534 -20.40 15.31 18.39
CA LYS A 534 -20.20 16.39 19.39
C LYS A 534 -18.89 17.14 19.20
N MET A 535 -17.83 16.45 18.79
CA MET A 535 -16.53 17.09 18.50
C MET A 535 -16.54 17.88 17.18
N ASN A 536 -17.20 17.35 16.17
CA ASN A 536 -17.32 17.97 14.86
C ASN A 536 -18.71 17.75 14.26
N SER A 537 -19.60 18.72 14.46
CA SER A 537 -20.97 18.67 13.99
C SER A 537 -21.12 18.72 12.45
N ASN A 538 -20.05 19.11 11.73
CA ASN A 538 -20.03 19.13 10.26
C ASN A 538 -19.52 17.81 9.66
N TYR A 539 -19.20 16.83 10.50
CA TYR A 539 -18.69 15.54 10.04
C TYR A 539 -19.87 14.61 9.68
N GLU A 540 -20.31 14.67 8.43
CA GLU A 540 -21.49 13.97 7.91
C GLU A 540 -21.45 12.46 8.13
N LEU A 541 -20.26 11.85 8.06
CA LEU A 541 -20.08 10.43 8.27
C LEU A 541 -20.49 9.96 9.67
N ALA A 542 -20.37 10.82 10.69
CA ALA A 542 -20.86 10.47 12.03
C ALA A 542 -22.38 10.25 12.05
N TYR A 543 -23.13 11.10 11.36
CA TYR A 543 -24.58 10.94 11.24
C TYR A 543 -24.96 9.67 10.47
N VAL A 544 -24.21 9.34 9.41
CA VAL A 544 -24.37 8.07 8.70
C VAL A 544 -24.10 6.88 9.62
N GLY A 545 -23.04 6.94 10.42
CA GLY A 545 -22.68 5.89 11.39
C GLY A 545 -23.74 5.67 12.45
N ILE A 546 -24.30 6.76 13.02
CA ILE A 546 -25.43 6.69 13.95
C ILE A 546 -26.65 6.07 13.23
N GLY A 547 -26.98 6.54 12.03
CA GLY A 547 -28.08 6.02 11.22
C GLY A 547 -27.96 4.53 10.94
N LYS A 548 -26.77 4.04 10.60
CA LYS A 548 -26.50 2.60 10.40
C LYS A 548 -26.75 1.79 11.65
N SER A 549 -26.33 2.30 12.80
CA SER A 549 -26.58 1.64 14.09
C SER A 549 -28.08 1.55 14.39
N LEU A 550 -28.82 2.64 14.20
CA LEU A 550 -30.28 2.68 14.36
C LEU A 550 -31.01 1.76 13.36
N LEU A 551 -30.56 1.73 12.11
CA LEU A 551 -31.12 0.84 11.08
C LEU A 551 -31.00 -0.63 11.48
N ARG A 552 -29.85 -1.03 12.02
CA ARG A 552 -29.62 -2.40 12.52
C ARG A 552 -30.49 -2.73 13.76
N ASN A 553 -30.72 -1.75 14.62
CA ASN A 553 -31.60 -1.91 15.79
C ASN A 553 -33.11 -1.95 15.42
N GLY A 554 -33.46 -1.69 14.15
CA GLY A 554 -34.87 -1.62 13.72
C GLY A 554 -35.54 -0.26 13.98
N GLU A 555 -34.77 0.75 14.39
CA GLU A 555 -35.25 2.12 14.65
C GLU A 555 -35.30 2.92 13.34
N TYR A 556 -36.06 2.42 12.37
CA TYR A 556 -36.01 2.87 10.97
C TYR A 556 -36.34 4.33 10.78
N GLN A 557 -37.32 4.85 11.54
CA GLN A 557 -37.77 6.23 11.40
C GLN A 557 -36.71 7.22 11.88
N GLU A 558 -36.04 6.89 12.97
CA GLU A 558 -34.93 7.70 13.47
C GLU A 558 -33.68 7.56 12.59
N ALA A 559 -33.41 6.34 12.10
CA ALA A 559 -32.34 6.10 11.14
C ALA A 559 -32.46 6.97 9.88
N MET A 560 -33.70 7.08 9.29
CA MET A 560 -33.93 7.96 8.15
C MET A 560 -33.55 9.42 8.45
N ARG A 561 -33.89 9.94 9.63
CA ARG A 561 -33.54 11.31 10.03
C ARG A 561 -32.02 11.51 10.07
N TYR A 562 -31.28 10.55 10.60
CA TYR A 562 -29.82 10.64 10.63
C TYR A 562 -29.18 10.50 9.25
N PHE A 563 -29.73 9.66 8.37
CA PHE A 563 -29.27 9.56 6.98
C PHE A 563 -29.57 10.83 6.18
N GLU A 564 -30.67 11.54 6.49
CA GLU A 564 -30.95 12.86 5.91
C GLU A 564 -29.90 13.90 6.35
N LEU A 565 -29.55 13.93 7.66
CA LEU A 565 -28.48 14.78 8.18
C LEU A 565 -27.10 14.46 7.58
N GLY A 566 -26.83 13.19 7.32
CA GLY A 566 -25.60 12.71 6.69
C GLY A 566 -25.67 12.69 5.15
N HIS A 567 -26.73 13.23 4.53
CA HIS A 567 -26.95 13.27 3.07
C HIS A 567 -26.79 11.90 2.37
N ASN A 568 -27.08 10.79 3.05
CA ASN A 568 -26.94 9.46 2.49
C ASN A 568 -28.27 8.91 1.98
N ALA A 569 -28.55 9.12 0.69
CA ALA A 569 -29.81 8.71 0.05
C ALA A 569 -29.97 7.19 -0.07
N GLU A 570 -28.86 6.43 -0.17
CA GLU A 570 -28.90 4.98 -0.30
C GLU A 570 -29.38 4.33 1.00
N TYR A 571 -28.72 4.60 2.11
CA TYR A 571 -29.15 4.09 3.42
C TYR A 571 -30.48 4.66 3.88
N TYR A 572 -30.81 5.91 3.51
CA TYR A 572 -32.15 6.46 3.71
C TYR A 572 -33.23 5.60 3.02
N SER A 573 -32.98 5.24 1.76
CA SER A 573 -33.89 4.42 0.98
C SER A 573 -34.08 3.01 1.57
N ASP A 574 -33.00 2.42 2.08
CA ASP A 574 -33.03 1.13 2.75
C ASP A 574 -33.82 1.21 4.07
N ALA A 575 -33.59 2.23 4.89
CA ALA A 575 -34.36 2.47 6.11
C ALA A 575 -35.82 2.68 5.81
N PHE A 576 -36.13 3.52 4.80
CA PHE A 576 -37.51 3.75 4.35
C PHE A 576 -38.21 2.47 3.87
N LYS A 577 -37.49 1.62 3.13
CA LYS A 577 -37.99 0.32 2.67
C LYS A 577 -38.39 -0.58 3.85
N GLN A 578 -37.53 -0.66 4.87
CA GLN A 578 -37.83 -1.46 6.08
C GLN A 578 -39.01 -0.86 6.87
N TYR A 579 -38.96 0.45 7.10
CA TYR A 579 -40.09 1.17 7.75
C TYR A 579 -41.40 0.94 7.06
N ARG A 580 -41.44 1.09 5.73
CA ARG A 580 -42.65 0.84 4.92
C ARG A 580 -43.11 -0.60 5.03
N ASN A 581 -42.18 -1.56 5.02
CA ASN A 581 -42.55 -2.98 5.12
C ASN A 581 -43.16 -3.30 6.48
N ASP A 582 -42.66 -2.73 7.56
CA ASP A 582 -43.21 -2.95 8.90
C ASP A 582 -44.60 -2.26 9.04
N LEU A 583 -44.71 -1.04 8.54
CA LEU A 583 -46.01 -0.34 8.49
C LEU A 583 -47.07 -1.10 7.69
N LEU A 584 -46.66 -1.71 6.57
CA LEU A 584 -47.53 -2.58 5.78
C LEU A 584 -47.92 -3.86 6.52
N LYS A 585 -46.99 -4.49 7.24
CA LYS A 585 -47.27 -5.71 8.04
C LYS A 585 -48.25 -5.41 9.17
N GLU A 586 -48.01 -4.34 9.94
CA GLU A 586 -48.89 -3.92 11.05
C GLU A 586 -50.30 -3.59 10.59
N ASN A 587 -50.43 -2.94 9.44
CA ASN A 587 -51.72 -2.50 8.92
C ASN A 587 -52.29 -3.44 7.84
N PHE A 588 -51.69 -4.62 7.63
CA PHE A 588 -52.08 -5.52 6.55
C PHE A 588 -53.57 -5.92 6.60
N GLY A 589 -54.08 -6.21 7.79
CA GLY A 589 -55.48 -6.56 7.97
C GLY A 589 -56.43 -5.43 7.56
N ILE A 590 -56.11 -4.19 7.94
CA ILE A 590 -56.92 -3.01 7.62
C ILE A 590 -56.86 -2.74 6.11
N LEU A 591 -55.68 -2.79 5.51
CA LEU A 591 -55.50 -2.58 4.07
C LEU A 591 -56.24 -3.64 3.23
N MET A 592 -56.11 -4.91 3.61
CA MET A 592 -56.81 -6.00 2.92
C MET A 592 -58.32 -5.87 3.05
N THR A 593 -58.82 -5.51 4.24
CA THR A 593 -60.25 -5.25 4.45
C THR A 593 -60.73 -4.11 3.56
N GLY A 594 -60.00 -3.01 3.49
CA GLY A 594 -60.29 -1.89 2.60
C GLY A 594 -60.35 -2.29 1.12
N ILE A 595 -59.38 -3.06 0.66
CA ILE A 595 -59.35 -3.57 -0.72
C ILE A 595 -60.59 -4.45 -1.00
N VAL A 596 -60.90 -5.38 -0.09
CA VAL A 596 -62.07 -6.25 -0.22
C VAL A 596 -63.37 -5.43 -0.30
N VAL A 597 -63.54 -4.42 0.55
CA VAL A 597 -64.72 -3.52 0.52
C VAL A 597 -64.78 -2.78 -0.82
N ILE A 598 -63.70 -2.26 -1.34
CA ILE A 598 -63.68 -1.57 -2.64
C ILE A 598 -64.05 -2.53 -3.78
N VAL A 599 -63.53 -3.76 -3.78
CA VAL A 599 -63.84 -4.77 -4.78
C VAL A 599 -65.36 -5.16 -4.70
N VAL A 600 -65.88 -5.40 -3.50
CA VAL A 600 -67.25 -5.73 -3.29
C VAL A 600 -68.17 -4.58 -3.74
N ALA A 601 -67.81 -3.35 -3.39
CA ALA A 601 -68.62 -2.17 -3.84
C ALA A 601 -68.59 -2.01 -5.37
N GLY A 602 -67.43 -2.25 -5.99
CA GLY A 602 -67.26 -2.22 -7.46
C GLY A 602 -68.12 -3.29 -8.16
N VAL A 603 -68.13 -4.50 -7.61
CA VAL A 603 -69.00 -5.58 -8.11
C VAL A 603 -70.47 -5.23 -7.92
N ALA A 604 -70.84 -4.73 -6.75
CA ALA A 604 -72.25 -4.32 -6.48
C ALA A 604 -72.71 -3.23 -7.45
N LEU A 605 -71.89 -2.20 -7.69
CA LEU A 605 -72.17 -1.14 -8.67
C LEU A 605 -72.30 -1.67 -10.10
N THR A 606 -71.48 -2.62 -10.50
CA THR A 606 -71.59 -3.23 -11.84
C THR A 606 -72.86 -4.09 -11.98
N VAL A 607 -73.22 -4.85 -10.94
CA VAL A 607 -74.43 -5.65 -10.90
C VAL A 607 -75.67 -4.74 -10.91
N THR A 608 -75.69 -3.69 -10.08
CA THR A 608 -76.81 -2.74 -10.06
C THR A 608 -77.00 -2.02 -11.40
N LYS A 609 -75.95 -1.59 -12.05
CA LYS A 609 -76.00 -1.03 -13.41
C LYS A 609 -76.54 -2.01 -14.44
N LYS A 610 -76.16 -3.29 -14.37
CA LYS A 610 -76.71 -4.33 -15.27
C LYS A 610 -78.20 -4.60 -15.02
N ILE A 611 -78.61 -4.66 -13.76
CA ILE A 611 -80.05 -4.83 -13.39
C ILE A 611 -80.85 -3.62 -13.87
N TYR A 612 -80.37 -2.40 -13.63
CA TYR A 612 -80.98 -1.19 -14.08
C TYR A 612 -81.12 -1.13 -15.61
N ALA A 613 -80.09 -1.44 -16.35
CA ALA A 613 -80.11 -1.51 -17.81
C ALA A 613 -81.10 -2.57 -18.33
N LYS A 614 -81.19 -3.74 -17.67
CA LYS A 614 -82.12 -4.81 -18.00
C LYS A 614 -83.52 -4.40 -17.75
N ASN A 615 -83.84 -3.71 -16.64
CA ASN A 615 -85.19 -3.22 -16.31
C ASN A 615 -85.61 -2.10 -17.27
N LEU A 616 -84.70 -1.19 -17.64
CA LEU A 616 -84.93 -0.14 -18.63
C LEU A 616 -85.23 -0.71 -20.03
N ALA A 617 -84.54 -1.78 -20.42
CA ALA A 617 -84.77 -2.48 -21.69
C ALA A 617 -86.12 -3.24 -21.68
N ARG A 618 -86.55 -3.68 -20.50
CA ARG A 618 -87.83 -4.35 -20.32
C ARG A 618 -89.02 -3.37 -20.37
N SER A 619 -88.91 -2.22 -19.70
CA SER A 619 -89.97 -1.17 -19.76
C SER A 619 -90.15 -0.63 -21.19
N LYS A 620 -89.01 -0.42 -21.93
CA LYS A 620 -89.12 -0.01 -23.35
C LYS A 620 -89.67 -1.06 -24.28
N ARG A 621 -89.73 -2.35 -23.90
CA ARG A 621 -90.40 -3.42 -24.65
C ARG A 621 -91.85 -3.55 -24.31
N GLU A 622 -92.28 -3.09 -23.15
CA GLU A 622 -93.67 -3.07 -22.69
C GLU A 622 -94.41 -1.82 -23.20
N GLU A 623 -93.71 -0.76 -23.62
CA GLU A 623 -94.27 0.47 -24.22
C GLU A 623 -94.28 0.44 -25.76
N ALA A 624 -93.65 -0.53 -26.42
CA ALA A 624 -93.66 -0.76 -27.88
C ALA A 624 -94.65 -1.90 -28.24
#